data_7c2d8125816dd9a475098d2ee10c6b8e
#
_entry.id   7c2d8125816dd9a475098d2ee10c6b8e
#
_cell.length_a   1.000
_cell.length_b   1.000
_cell.length_c   1.000
_cell.angle_alpha   90.00
_cell.angle_beta   90.00
_cell.angle_gamma   90.00
#
_symmetry.space_group_name_H-M   'P 1'
#
loop_
_entity.id
_entity.type
_entity.pdbx_description
1 polymer ?
#
loop_
_entity_poly.entity_id
_entity_poly.type
_entity_poly.pdbx_seq_one_letter_code
_entity_poly.pdbx_strand_id
1 'polypeptide(L)'
;MKQILCIGAHPDDCEGSVGGVALLLRARGHKVKFVSATDGSRGHFSPEYLQNPSLLIERRLEESLEAARSADVDFESLGFRDGDVYVNLESTEAMIRMIRRTEPDLILCNRPCDYHRDHQYTAQLVVDASYMLTVPFVCPDVPILAKMPIFAYWQDGFTEAGAFRPDACVAIDSVIDAKCEMMLAHESQYLEWLPYNADPATYSGPLSREEVRPRLANRSRRTAERFTELLPPDTEFAEAFQICEYGTVPSKDEFADFLRS
;
A
#
# COMPACT_ATOMS: atom_id res chain seq x y z
N MET A 1 0.13 -22.07 -0.22
CA MET A 1 0.84 -20.84 0.21
C MET A 1 1.03 -19.95 -1.01
N LYS A 2 0.67 -18.69 -0.93
CA LYS A 2 0.77 -17.68 -2.00
C LYS A 2 1.71 -16.57 -1.58
N GLN A 3 2.27 -15.85 -2.56
CA GLN A 3 3.07 -14.67 -2.36
C GLN A 3 2.28 -13.42 -2.76
N ILE A 4 2.03 -12.52 -1.82
CA ILE A 4 1.31 -11.27 -2.05
C ILE A 4 2.30 -10.11 -1.93
N LEU A 5 2.26 -9.21 -2.90
CA LEU A 5 3.08 -8.02 -2.97
C LEU A 5 2.19 -6.77 -2.96
N CYS A 6 2.34 -5.94 -1.95
CA CYS A 6 1.64 -4.67 -1.84
C CYS A 6 2.63 -3.54 -2.06
N ILE A 7 2.34 -2.64 -3.00
CA ILE A 7 3.26 -1.56 -3.42
C ILE A 7 2.58 -0.22 -3.20
N GLY A 8 3.07 0.54 -2.24
CA GLY A 8 2.70 1.92 -1.96
C GLY A 8 3.76 2.91 -2.44
N ALA A 9 3.43 4.17 -2.51
CA ALA A 9 4.37 5.25 -2.81
C ALA A 9 5.23 5.59 -1.60
N HIS A 10 4.60 5.68 -0.42
CA HIS A 10 5.25 6.09 0.82
C HIS A 10 5.25 4.98 1.87
N PRO A 11 6.19 5.04 2.82
CA PRO A 11 6.11 4.23 4.04
C PRO A 11 4.84 4.58 4.83
N ASP A 12 3.85 3.69 4.92
CA ASP A 12 2.52 3.77 5.56
C ASP A 12 1.33 3.51 4.62
N ASP A 13 1.51 3.62 3.28
CA ASP A 13 0.43 3.44 2.30
C ASP A 13 -0.20 2.03 2.35
N CYS A 14 0.65 1.00 2.46
CA CYS A 14 0.20 -0.39 2.49
C CYS A 14 -0.62 -0.68 3.74
N GLU A 15 -0.14 -0.24 4.90
CA GLU A 15 -0.81 -0.39 6.19
C GLU A 15 -2.20 0.23 6.17
N GLY A 16 -2.28 1.47 5.67
CA GLY A 16 -3.54 2.20 5.57
C GLY A 16 -4.53 1.63 4.56
N SER A 17 -4.03 1.03 3.47
CA SER A 17 -4.86 0.62 2.34
C SER A 17 -5.24 -0.85 2.33
N VAL A 18 -4.32 -1.75 2.74
CA VAL A 18 -4.48 -3.21 2.63
C VAL A 18 -4.06 -3.95 3.89
N GLY A 19 -3.77 -3.24 4.98
CA GLY A 19 -3.25 -3.82 6.22
C GLY A 19 -4.15 -4.90 6.82
N GLY A 20 -5.48 -4.72 6.72
CA GLY A 20 -6.44 -5.71 7.22
C GLY A 20 -6.40 -7.00 6.41
N VAL A 21 -6.44 -6.91 5.08
CA VAL A 21 -6.32 -8.09 4.20
C VAL A 21 -4.96 -8.76 4.34
N ALA A 22 -3.89 -7.98 4.49
CA ALA A 22 -2.54 -8.52 4.73
C ALA A 22 -2.50 -9.39 6.00
N LEU A 23 -3.06 -8.91 7.11
CA LEU A 23 -3.18 -9.66 8.38
C LEU A 23 -3.99 -10.96 8.20
N LEU A 24 -5.13 -10.90 7.49
CA LEU A 24 -5.95 -12.07 7.22
C LEU A 24 -5.20 -13.12 6.38
N LEU A 25 -4.51 -12.69 5.33
CA LEU A 25 -3.72 -13.57 4.46
C LEU A 25 -2.52 -14.18 5.22
N ARG A 26 -1.85 -13.40 6.07
CA ARG A 26 -0.79 -13.91 6.95
C ARG A 26 -1.31 -14.99 7.91
N ALA A 27 -2.44 -14.74 8.56
CA ALA A 27 -3.06 -15.71 9.48
C ALA A 27 -3.40 -17.05 8.79
N ARG A 28 -3.56 -17.04 7.47
CA ARG A 28 -3.81 -18.24 6.64
C ARG A 28 -2.54 -18.88 6.07
N GLY A 29 -1.37 -18.37 6.45
CA GLY A 29 -0.07 -18.92 6.06
C GLY A 29 0.45 -18.46 4.70
N HIS A 30 -0.11 -17.40 4.11
CA HIS A 30 0.43 -16.78 2.92
C HIS A 30 1.63 -15.88 3.28
N LYS A 31 2.50 -15.61 2.32
CA LYS A 31 3.56 -14.63 2.46
C LYS A 31 3.07 -13.28 1.95
N VAL A 32 3.30 -12.23 2.72
CA VAL A 32 2.97 -10.85 2.33
C VAL A 32 4.23 -10.00 2.43
N LYS A 33 4.44 -9.16 1.42
CA LYS A 33 5.51 -8.18 1.40
C LYS A 33 4.93 -6.80 1.10
N PHE A 34 5.27 -5.82 1.92
CA PHE A 34 5.01 -4.42 1.69
C PHE A 34 6.24 -3.77 1.04
N VAL A 35 6.00 -2.92 0.06
CA VAL A 35 7.04 -2.14 -0.60
C VAL A 35 6.61 -0.68 -0.62
N SER A 36 7.52 0.19 -0.17
CA SER A 36 7.44 1.62 -0.41
C SER A 36 8.31 2.00 -1.60
N ALA A 37 7.78 2.73 -2.57
CA ALA A 37 8.58 3.23 -3.68
C ALA A 37 9.57 4.29 -3.19
N THR A 38 9.16 5.16 -2.25
CA THR A 38 10.00 6.25 -1.75
C THR A 38 10.63 5.96 -0.39
N ASP A 39 11.59 6.80 -0.04
CA ASP A 39 12.28 6.83 1.25
C ASP A 39 11.52 7.65 2.33
N GLY A 40 10.44 8.35 1.96
CA GLY A 40 9.65 9.19 2.86
C GLY A 40 10.35 10.43 3.39
N SER A 41 11.40 10.90 2.71
CA SER A 41 12.32 11.97 3.19
C SER A 41 11.72 13.38 3.26
N ARG A 42 10.49 13.59 2.76
CA ARG A 42 9.87 14.93 2.68
C ARG A 42 8.54 15.06 3.43
N GLY A 43 8.02 13.97 3.97
CA GLY A 43 6.75 13.97 4.69
C GLY A 43 6.89 14.40 6.16
N HIS A 44 7.43 15.61 6.43
CA HIS A 44 7.50 16.15 7.77
C HIS A 44 7.76 17.68 7.75
N PHE A 45 7.53 18.35 8.89
CA PHE A 45 7.67 19.80 9.06
C PHE A 45 8.81 20.24 10.02
N SER A 46 9.41 19.30 10.77
CA SER A 46 10.44 19.63 11.77
C SER A 46 11.67 20.21 11.10
N PRO A 47 12.21 21.38 11.62
CA PRO A 47 13.45 21.96 11.14
C PRO A 47 14.66 21.02 11.22
N GLU A 48 14.66 20.08 12.16
CA GLU A 48 15.71 19.08 12.31
C GLU A 48 15.83 18.21 11.05
N TYR A 49 14.71 17.71 10.54
CA TYR A 49 14.67 16.89 9.31
C TYR A 49 14.93 17.73 8.05
N LEU A 50 14.58 19.02 8.08
CA LEU A 50 14.93 19.92 6.99
C LEU A 50 16.47 20.10 6.88
N GLN A 51 17.16 20.18 8.02
CA GLN A 51 18.61 20.32 8.09
C GLN A 51 19.35 19.00 7.80
N ASN A 52 18.76 17.89 8.22
CA ASN A 52 19.31 16.54 8.02
C ASN A 52 18.22 15.55 7.61
N PRO A 53 17.87 15.47 6.31
CA PRO A 53 16.83 14.55 5.82
C PRO A 53 17.09 13.06 6.12
N SER A 54 18.35 12.65 6.30
CA SER A 54 18.68 11.27 6.63
C SER A 54 18.04 10.79 7.94
N LEU A 55 17.87 11.70 8.91
CA LEU A 55 17.21 11.35 10.18
C LEU A 55 15.74 10.98 9.98
N LEU A 56 15.03 11.64 9.06
CA LEU A 56 13.66 11.28 8.74
C LEU A 56 13.59 9.95 7.99
N ILE A 57 14.49 9.73 7.03
CA ILE A 57 14.59 8.46 6.29
C ILE A 57 14.80 7.30 7.24
N GLU A 58 15.78 7.41 8.15
CA GLU A 58 16.09 6.39 9.16
C GLU A 58 14.88 6.13 10.06
N ARG A 59 14.25 7.19 10.58
CA ARG A 59 13.05 7.07 11.43
C ARG A 59 11.91 6.37 10.70
N ARG A 60 11.56 6.79 9.48
CA ARG A 60 10.46 6.20 8.72
C ARG A 60 10.74 4.74 8.33
N LEU A 61 12.00 4.40 8.07
CA LEU A 61 12.41 3.02 7.86
C LEU A 61 12.20 2.17 9.13
N GLU A 62 12.61 2.67 10.29
CA GLU A 62 12.41 1.98 11.58
C GLU A 62 10.91 1.79 11.88
N GLU A 63 10.10 2.82 11.68
CA GLU A 63 8.64 2.77 11.83
C GLU A 63 8.02 1.71 10.88
N SER A 64 8.45 1.66 9.61
CA SER A 64 7.98 0.66 8.65
C SER A 64 8.38 -0.77 9.03
N LEU A 65 9.60 -0.95 9.53
CA LEU A 65 10.07 -2.26 10.00
C LEU A 65 9.32 -2.70 11.27
N GLU A 66 8.94 -1.77 12.15
CA GLU A 66 8.12 -2.07 13.32
C GLU A 66 6.69 -2.46 12.90
N ALA A 67 6.07 -1.68 12.01
CA ALA A 67 4.77 -2.00 11.43
C ALA A 67 4.77 -3.39 10.79
N ALA A 68 5.76 -3.69 9.98
CA ALA A 68 5.92 -4.97 9.30
C ALA A 68 6.10 -6.14 10.28
N ARG A 69 6.94 -5.97 11.31
CA ARG A 69 7.13 -6.98 12.37
C ARG A 69 5.82 -7.27 13.13
N SER A 70 5.03 -6.24 13.44
CA SER A 70 3.76 -6.40 14.16
C SER A 70 2.73 -7.24 13.41
N ALA A 71 2.83 -7.27 12.07
CA ALA A 71 1.94 -8.00 11.16
C ALA A 71 2.56 -9.29 10.59
N ASP A 72 3.80 -9.62 10.96
CA ASP A 72 4.57 -10.73 10.37
C ASP A 72 4.64 -10.65 8.84
N VAL A 73 4.86 -9.44 8.29
CA VAL A 73 5.05 -9.19 6.85
C VAL A 73 6.48 -8.74 6.57
N ASP A 74 6.96 -8.97 5.34
CA ASP A 74 8.23 -8.42 4.89
C ASP A 74 8.08 -6.96 4.46
N PHE A 75 9.12 -6.14 4.62
CA PHE A 75 9.15 -4.76 4.14
C PHE A 75 10.42 -4.49 3.32
N GLU A 76 10.25 -3.72 2.22
CA GLU A 76 11.36 -3.19 1.39
C GLU A 76 11.03 -1.77 0.95
N SER A 77 12.02 -0.85 0.96
CA SER A 77 11.93 0.43 0.26
C SER A 77 12.76 0.39 -1.01
N LEU A 78 12.23 0.90 -2.14
CA LEU A 78 13.00 1.10 -3.36
C LEU A 78 13.94 2.31 -3.26
N GLY A 79 13.73 3.17 -2.25
CA GLY A 79 14.60 4.30 -1.93
C GLY A 79 14.51 5.47 -2.92
N PHE A 80 13.45 5.56 -3.73
CA PHE A 80 13.24 6.77 -4.51
C PHE A 80 13.01 7.93 -3.57
N ARG A 81 13.48 9.11 -3.97
CA ARG A 81 13.29 10.30 -3.15
C ARG A 81 11.81 10.67 -3.08
N ASP A 82 11.30 10.88 -1.88
CA ASP A 82 9.93 11.33 -1.63
C ASP A 82 9.64 12.64 -2.39
N GLY A 83 8.48 12.70 -3.08
CA GLY A 83 8.08 13.81 -3.95
C GLY A 83 8.74 13.80 -5.33
N ASP A 84 9.64 12.86 -5.63
CA ASP A 84 10.43 12.83 -6.87
C ASP A 84 10.35 11.47 -7.59
N VAL A 85 9.25 10.76 -7.47
CA VAL A 85 9.02 9.56 -8.31
C VAL A 85 8.80 10.00 -9.76
N TYR A 86 9.57 9.41 -10.67
CA TYR A 86 9.44 9.61 -12.11
C TYR A 86 9.36 8.26 -12.82
N VAL A 87 8.53 8.18 -13.86
CA VAL A 87 8.53 7.07 -14.79
C VAL A 87 9.66 7.28 -15.79
N ASN A 88 10.76 6.58 -15.57
CA ASN A 88 11.94 6.58 -16.42
C ASN A 88 12.58 5.17 -16.46
N LEU A 89 13.64 5.00 -17.22
CA LEU A 89 14.27 3.69 -17.40
C LEU A 89 14.75 3.10 -16.05
N GLU A 90 15.41 3.91 -15.23
CA GLU A 90 15.98 3.45 -13.95
C GLU A 90 14.89 2.98 -12.99
N SER A 91 13.86 3.81 -12.77
CA SER A 91 12.75 3.47 -11.88
C SER A 91 11.90 2.30 -12.38
N THR A 92 11.70 2.22 -13.71
CA THR A 92 10.98 1.09 -14.33
C THR A 92 11.75 -0.21 -14.15
N GLU A 93 13.07 -0.22 -14.42
CA GLU A 93 13.90 -1.40 -14.22
C GLU A 93 14.02 -1.81 -12.74
N ALA A 94 14.08 -0.85 -11.81
CA ALA A 94 14.06 -1.13 -10.36
C ALA A 94 12.76 -1.83 -9.95
N MET A 95 11.61 -1.34 -10.44
CA MET A 95 10.30 -1.95 -10.21
C MET A 95 10.22 -3.37 -10.79
N ILE A 96 10.65 -3.58 -12.04
CA ILE A 96 10.68 -4.89 -12.69
C ILE A 96 11.54 -5.88 -11.89
N ARG A 97 12.75 -5.49 -11.49
CA ARG A 97 13.64 -6.35 -10.72
C ARG A 97 13.06 -6.73 -9.37
N MET A 98 12.45 -5.79 -8.67
CA MET A 98 11.81 -6.02 -7.38
C MET A 98 10.65 -7.01 -7.52
N ILE A 99 9.74 -6.80 -8.49
CA ILE A 99 8.61 -7.71 -8.73
C ILE A 99 9.11 -9.11 -9.11
N ARG A 100 10.10 -9.22 -10.02
CA ARG A 100 10.65 -10.52 -10.41
C ARG A 100 11.30 -11.27 -9.25
N ARG A 101 12.08 -10.59 -8.39
CA ARG A 101 12.67 -11.23 -7.19
C ARG A 101 11.64 -11.70 -6.19
N THR A 102 10.49 -11.05 -6.14
CA THR A 102 9.41 -11.39 -5.20
C THR A 102 8.56 -12.57 -5.70
N GLU A 103 8.48 -12.78 -7.03
CA GLU A 103 7.66 -13.82 -7.66
C GLU A 103 6.20 -13.86 -7.14
N PRO A 104 5.47 -12.72 -7.16
CA PRO A 104 4.15 -12.65 -6.55
C PRO A 104 3.08 -13.42 -7.34
N ASP A 105 2.08 -13.95 -6.64
CA ASP A 105 0.82 -14.43 -7.22
C ASP A 105 -0.18 -13.28 -7.38
N LEU A 106 -0.11 -12.27 -6.48
CA LEU A 106 -0.97 -11.08 -6.47
C LEU A 106 -0.13 -9.83 -6.17
N ILE A 107 -0.37 -8.78 -6.95
CA ILE A 107 0.15 -7.43 -6.70
C ILE A 107 -1.03 -6.52 -6.38
N LEU A 108 -0.94 -5.80 -5.25
CA LEU A 108 -1.88 -4.78 -4.83
C LEU A 108 -1.18 -3.42 -4.83
N CYS A 109 -1.77 -2.43 -5.48
CA CYS A 109 -1.25 -1.05 -5.48
C CYS A 109 -2.41 -0.04 -5.62
N ASN A 110 -2.11 1.25 -5.61
CA ASN A 110 -3.10 2.28 -5.94
C ASN A 110 -3.37 2.34 -7.46
N ARG A 111 -4.49 2.97 -7.87
CA ARG A 111 -4.75 3.26 -9.28
C ARG A 111 -3.80 4.36 -9.79
N PRO A 112 -3.42 4.38 -11.08
CA PRO A 112 -2.65 5.46 -11.67
C PRO A 112 -3.51 6.74 -11.88
N CYS A 113 -4.31 7.08 -10.89
CA CYS A 113 -5.21 8.22 -10.84
C CYS A 113 -5.27 8.72 -9.39
N ASP A 114 -4.44 9.71 -9.09
CA ASP A 114 -4.28 10.26 -7.75
C ASP A 114 -3.87 11.74 -7.87
N TYR A 115 -4.20 12.57 -6.87
CA TYR A 115 -3.68 13.93 -6.83
C TYR A 115 -2.19 13.97 -6.42
N HIS A 116 -1.73 12.95 -5.68
CA HIS A 116 -0.34 12.86 -5.26
C HIS A 116 0.50 12.23 -6.36
N ARG A 117 1.48 12.98 -6.82
CA ARG A 117 2.36 12.57 -7.92
C ARG A 117 3.03 11.23 -7.70
N ASP A 118 3.55 10.99 -6.50
CA ASP A 118 4.27 9.75 -6.21
C ASP A 118 3.33 8.54 -6.23
N HIS A 119 2.10 8.67 -5.76
CA HIS A 119 1.09 7.60 -5.89
C HIS A 119 0.81 7.32 -7.37
N GLN A 120 0.55 8.37 -8.15
CA GLN A 120 0.26 8.24 -9.58
C GLN A 120 1.40 7.53 -10.32
N TYR A 121 2.64 7.97 -10.11
CA TYR A 121 3.79 7.42 -10.83
C TYR A 121 4.24 6.05 -10.29
N THR A 122 4.12 5.78 -9.00
CA THR A 122 4.32 4.43 -8.47
C THR A 122 3.36 3.43 -9.10
N ALA A 123 2.07 3.78 -9.16
CA ALA A 123 1.08 2.94 -9.84
C ALA A 123 1.40 2.77 -11.33
N GLN A 124 1.83 3.84 -12.01
CA GLN A 124 2.23 3.78 -13.42
C GLN A 124 3.45 2.87 -13.62
N LEU A 125 4.45 2.92 -12.74
CA LEU A 125 5.60 2.02 -12.77
C LEU A 125 5.19 0.54 -12.64
N VAL A 126 4.23 0.23 -11.76
CA VAL A 126 3.68 -1.13 -11.61
C VAL A 126 2.97 -1.58 -12.89
N VAL A 127 2.17 -0.70 -13.49
CA VAL A 127 1.43 -0.97 -14.73
C VAL A 127 2.40 -1.17 -15.90
N ASP A 128 3.38 -0.28 -16.06
CA ASP A 128 4.39 -0.36 -17.13
C ASP A 128 5.27 -1.60 -16.99
N ALA A 129 5.54 -2.04 -15.75
CA ALA A 129 6.29 -3.28 -15.51
C ALA A 129 5.54 -4.52 -15.97
N SER A 130 4.20 -4.53 -15.98
CA SER A 130 3.38 -5.74 -16.13
C SER A 130 3.79 -6.61 -17.33
N TYR A 131 3.79 -6.05 -18.55
CA TYR A 131 4.22 -6.80 -19.74
C TYR A 131 5.71 -7.21 -19.66
N MET A 132 6.56 -6.34 -19.12
CA MET A 132 8.01 -6.52 -19.09
C MET A 132 8.48 -7.65 -18.16
N LEU A 133 7.63 -8.10 -17.23
CA LEU A 133 7.98 -9.17 -16.28
C LEU A 133 8.35 -10.49 -16.97
N THR A 134 7.86 -10.75 -18.17
CA THR A 134 8.11 -11.96 -18.95
C THR A 134 9.07 -11.75 -20.14
N VAL A 135 9.63 -10.56 -20.32
CA VAL A 135 10.53 -10.24 -21.45
C VAL A 135 12.00 -10.52 -21.09
N PRO A 136 12.66 -11.54 -21.66
CA PRO A 136 14.00 -11.98 -21.23
C PRO A 136 15.10 -10.93 -21.38
N PHE A 137 14.99 -10.05 -22.40
CA PHE A 137 16.01 -9.02 -22.67
C PHE A 137 15.87 -7.75 -21.82
N VAL A 138 14.80 -7.66 -21.02
CA VAL A 138 14.62 -6.58 -20.04
C VAL A 138 15.10 -7.10 -18.69
N CYS A 139 16.00 -6.37 -18.03
CA CYS A 139 16.63 -6.76 -16.75
C CYS A 139 17.13 -8.22 -16.76
N PRO A 140 18.06 -8.58 -17.67
CA PRO A 140 18.51 -9.97 -17.84
C PRO A 140 19.29 -10.53 -16.64
N ASP A 141 19.63 -9.68 -15.68
CA ASP A 141 20.26 -10.01 -14.41
C ASP A 141 19.31 -10.68 -13.41
N VAL A 142 17.99 -10.62 -13.66
CA VAL A 142 16.97 -11.27 -12.82
C VAL A 142 16.06 -12.15 -13.70
N PRO A 143 15.80 -13.42 -13.30
CA PRO A 143 14.94 -14.31 -14.08
C PRO A 143 13.56 -13.71 -14.35
N ILE A 144 13.01 -14.00 -15.54
CA ILE A 144 11.63 -13.64 -15.87
C ILE A 144 10.65 -14.43 -15.00
N LEU A 145 9.44 -13.88 -14.82
CA LEU A 145 8.37 -14.63 -14.16
C LEU A 145 7.89 -15.79 -15.04
N ALA A 146 7.74 -16.97 -14.42
CA ALA A 146 7.15 -18.14 -15.08
C ALA A 146 5.62 -18.01 -15.23
N LYS A 147 4.98 -17.20 -14.38
CA LYS A 147 3.54 -16.97 -14.38
C LYS A 147 3.26 -15.49 -14.10
N MET A 148 2.35 -14.90 -14.86
CA MET A 148 1.91 -13.53 -14.61
C MET A 148 1.06 -13.47 -13.35
N PRO A 149 1.34 -12.54 -12.43
CA PRO A 149 0.50 -12.31 -11.26
C PRO A 149 -0.85 -11.71 -11.62
N ILE A 150 -1.78 -11.76 -10.68
CA ILE A 150 -2.95 -10.90 -10.67
C ILE A 150 -2.49 -9.50 -10.27
N PHE A 151 -2.95 -8.47 -10.96
CA PHE A 151 -2.80 -7.07 -10.55
C PHE A 151 -4.15 -6.56 -10.09
N ALA A 152 -4.18 -5.87 -8.96
CA ALA A 152 -5.39 -5.23 -8.49
C ALA A 152 -5.07 -3.92 -7.76
N TYR A 153 -6.05 -3.03 -7.77
CA TYR A 153 -5.97 -1.73 -7.13
C TYR A 153 -6.76 -1.74 -5.83
N TRP A 154 -6.22 -1.13 -4.79
CA TRP A 154 -6.99 -0.80 -3.60
C TRP A 154 -7.84 0.44 -3.78
N GLN A 155 -8.87 0.57 -2.95
CA GLN A 155 -9.83 1.66 -3.02
C GLN A 155 -9.18 3.04 -2.84
N ASP A 156 -9.66 3.96 -3.65
CA ASP A 156 -9.46 5.40 -3.53
C ASP A 156 -10.79 6.19 -3.65
N GLY A 157 -10.69 7.52 -3.57
CA GLY A 157 -11.85 8.42 -3.69
C GLY A 157 -11.90 9.23 -4.98
N PHE A 158 -10.96 9.01 -5.91
CA PHE A 158 -10.84 9.83 -7.12
C PHE A 158 -11.83 9.43 -8.20
N THR A 159 -12.28 10.41 -8.99
CA THR A 159 -13.30 10.24 -10.01
C THR A 159 -12.88 10.67 -11.41
N GLU A 160 -11.74 11.34 -11.58
CA GLU A 160 -11.29 11.83 -12.89
C GLU A 160 -11.10 10.73 -13.93
N ALA A 161 -10.52 9.58 -13.52
CA ALA A 161 -10.40 8.39 -14.38
C ALA A 161 -11.58 7.41 -14.19
N GLY A 162 -12.73 7.91 -13.77
CA GLY A 162 -13.90 7.12 -13.38
C GLY A 162 -13.87 6.75 -11.89
N ALA A 163 -15.05 6.64 -11.30
CA ALA A 163 -15.20 6.23 -9.90
C ALA A 163 -14.65 4.82 -9.69
N PHE A 164 -14.06 4.58 -8.52
CA PHE A 164 -13.62 3.26 -8.11
C PHE A 164 -14.82 2.29 -8.06
N ARG A 165 -14.66 1.12 -8.68
CA ARG A 165 -15.68 0.06 -8.75
C ARG A 165 -15.08 -1.24 -8.27
N PRO A 166 -15.34 -1.66 -7.04
CA PRO A 166 -14.75 -2.87 -6.50
C PRO A 166 -15.24 -4.12 -7.24
N ASP A 167 -14.32 -5.05 -7.46
CA ASP A 167 -14.62 -6.41 -7.88
C ASP A 167 -14.69 -7.36 -6.69
N ALA A 168 -14.04 -7.01 -5.58
CA ALA A 168 -14.13 -7.72 -4.30
C ALA A 168 -14.05 -6.74 -3.13
N CYS A 169 -14.80 -7.06 -2.06
CA CYS A 169 -14.67 -6.46 -0.74
C CYS A 169 -14.40 -7.55 0.30
N VAL A 170 -13.57 -7.21 1.29
CA VAL A 170 -13.19 -8.12 2.37
C VAL A 170 -13.50 -7.48 3.70
N ALA A 171 -14.32 -8.16 4.51
CA ALA A 171 -14.56 -7.76 5.90
C ALA A 171 -13.28 -7.96 6.73
N ILE A 172 -12.89 -6.94 7.49
CA ILE A 172 -11.67 -6.94 8.30
C ILE A 172 -11.96 -6.67 9.78
N ASP A 173 -13.20 -6.86 10.23
CA ASP A 173 -13.63 -6.60 11.60
C ASP A 173 -12.76 -7.32 12.64
N SER A 174 -12.40 -8.57 12.36
CA SER A 174 -11.59 -9.38 13.28
C SER A 174 -10.15 -8.91 13.45
N VAL A 175 -9.65 -8.04 12.56
CA VAL A 175 -8.25 -7.58 12.52
C VAL A 175 -8.11 -6.05 12.53
N ILE A 176 -9.22 -5.31 12.66
CA ILE A 176 -9.18 -3.84 12.59
C ILE A 176 -8.28 -3.24 13.68
N ASP A 177 -8.30 -3.80 14.88
CA ASP A 177 -7.46 -3.35 15.97
C ASP A 177 -5.96 -3.56 15.68
N ALA A 178 -5.60 -4.72 15.16
CA ALA A 178 -4.22 -5.01 14.75
C ALA A 178 -3.77 -4.12 13.58
N LYS A 179 -4.66 -3.85 12.61
CA LYS A 179 -4.39 -2.88 11.55
C LYS A 179 -4.12 -1.48 12.11
N CYS A 180 -4.92 -1.00 13.05
CA CYS A 180 -4.71 0.30 13.68
C CYS A 180 -3.38 0.37 14.43
N GLU A 181 -2.97 -0.70 15.14
CA GLU A 181 -1.67 -0.75 15.81
C GLU A 181 -0.51 -0.72 14.81
N MET A 182 -0.62 -1.45 13.70
CA MET A 182 0.36 -1.42 12.62
C MET A 182 0.50 -0.01 12.04
N MET A 183 -0.61 0.69 11.78
CA MET A 183 -0.59 2.08 11.32
C MET A 183 0.04 3.01 12.38
N LEU A 184 -0.27 2.83 13.67
CA LEU A 184 0.28 3.64 14.76
C LEU A 184 1.80 3.47 14.96
N ALA A 185 2.43 2.46 14.37
CA ALA A 185 3.89 2.36 14.35
C ALA A 185 4.53 3.50 13.54
N HIS A 186 3.82 4.07 12.56
CA HIS A 186 4.26 5.25 11.80
C HIS A 186 3.93 6.55 12.56
N GLU A 187 4.54 6.74 13.73
CA GLU A 187 4.28 7.90 14.61
C GLU A 187 4.57 9.24 13.92
N SER A 188 5.67 9.31 13.18
CA SER A 188 6.05 10.51 12.42
C SER A 188 4.94 10.97 11.47
N GLN A 189 4.11 10.05 10.99
CA GLN A 189 3.03 10.33 10.05
C GLN A 189 1.70 10.57 10.78
N TYR A 190 1.22 9.56 11.50
CA TYR A 190 -0.14 9.62 12.07
C TYR A 190 -0.26 10.53 13.29
N LEU A 191 0.80 10.68 14.06
CA LEU A 191 0.76 11.54 15.26
C LEU A 191 1.31 12.95 15.00
N GLU A 192 2.19 13.12 14.02
CA GLU A 192 2.91 14.39 13.79
C GLU A 192 2.55 15.04 12.46
N TRP A 193 2.95 14.44 11.33
CA TRP A 193 2.85 15.05 10.00
C TRP A 193 1.42 15.24 9.52
N LEU A 194 0.60 14.19 9.51
CA LEU A 194 -0.77 14.27 8.99
C LEU A 194 -1.65 15.25 9.79
N PRO A 195 -1.58 15.30 11.14
CA PRO A 195 -2.26 16.35 11.92
C PRO A 195 -1.78 17.77 11.59
N TYR A 196 -0.46 17.95 11.48
CA TYR A 196 0.10 19.24 11.06
C TYR A 196 -0.35 19.63 9.65
N ASN A 197 -0.23 18.74 8.69
CA ASN A 197 -0.57 19.00 7.29
C ASN A 197 -2.08 19.27 7.07
N ALA A 198 -2.93 18.69 7.92
CA ALA A 198 -4.38 18.93 7.87
C ALA A 198 -4.74 20.37 8.25
N ASP A 199 -4.10 20.94 9.27
CA ASP A 199 -4.28 22.33 9.69
C ASP A 199 -3.02 22.87 10.40
N PRO A 200 -2.05 23.39 9.63
CA PRO A 200 -0.82 23.97 10.20
C PRO A 200 -1.06 25.13 11.15
N ALA A 201 -2.17 25.87 10.97
CA ALA A 201 -2.45 27.09 11.75
C ALA A 201 -2.91 26.77 13.19
N THR A 202 -3.55 25.65 13.40
CA THR A 202 -4.06 25.21 14.72
C THR A 202 -3.24 24.08 15.35
N TYR A 203 -2.23 23.58 14.65
CA TYR A 203 -1.39 22.51 15.16
C TYR A 203 -0.62 22.95 16.41
N SER A 204 -0.82 22.22 17.53
CA SER A 204 -0.24 22.54 18.83
C SER A 204 0.79 21.51 19.33
N GLY A 205 1.06 20.48 18.54
CA GLY A 205 1.98 19.39 18.86
C GLY A 205 1.46 18.02 18.42
N PRO A 206 2.28 16.97 18.59
CA PRO A 206 1.87 15.61 18.25
C PRO A 206 0.60 15.19 18.99
N LEU A 207 -0.28 14.48 18.27
CA LEU A 207 -1.45 13.86 18.89
C LEU A 207 -1.06 12.58 19.62
N SER A 208 -1.83 12.21 20.64
CA SER A 208 -1.68 10.91 21.30
C SER A 208 -2.23 9.76 20.43
N ARG A 209 -1.76 8.54 20.67
CA ARG A 209 -2.29 7.34 20.01
C ARG A 209 -3.79 7.17 20.27
N GLU A 210 -4.27 7.53 21.45
CA GLU A 210 -5.70 7.46 21.84
C GLU A 210 -6.58 8.40 21.00
N GLU A 211 -6.08 9.60 20.69
CA GLU A 211 -6.79 10.58 19.86
C GLU A 211 -6.84 10.18 18.37
N VAL A 212 -5.77 9.55 17.89
CA VAL A 212 -5.62 9.19 16.48
C VAL A 212 -6.30 7.86 16.15
N ARG A 213 -6.21 6.85 17.02
CA ARG A 213 -6.72 5.49 16.79
C ARG A 213 -8.15 5.43 16.22
N PRO A 214 -9.15 6.14 16.76
CA PRO A 214 -10.52 6.09 16.19
C PRO A 214 -10.59 6.61 14.76
N ARG A 215 -9.67 7.49 14.35
CA ARG A 215 -9.64 8.08 13.01
C ARG A 215 -9.05 7.12 11.98
N LEU A 216 -8.11 6.23 12.38
CA LEU A 216 -7.47 5.25 11.52
C LEU A 216 -8.47 4.24 10.96
N ALA A 217 -9.43 3.81 11.75
CA ALA A 217 -10.48 2.88 11.33
C ALA A 217 -11.50 3.49 10.35
N ASN A 218 -11.61 4.84 10.28
CA ASN A 218 -12.65 5.52 9.51
C ASN A 218 -12.62 5.21 8.01
N ARG A 219 -11.43 5.00 7.42
CA ARG A 219 -11.34 4.62 6.00
C ARG A 219 -12.03 3.28 5.77
N SER A 220 -11.69 2.28 6.57
CA SER A 220 -12.27 0.93 6.46
C SER A 220 -13.77 0.92 6.80
N ARG A 221 -14.22 1.75 7.75
CA ARG A 221 -15.65 1.94 8.05
C ARG A 221 -16.40 2.50 6.85
N ARG A 222 -15.93 3.60 6.25
CA ARG A 222 -16.55 4.19 5.04
C ARG A 222 -16.55 3.21 3.86
N THR A 223 -15.57 2.33 3.76
CA THR A 223 -15.55 1.28 2.74
C THR A 223 -16.70 0.30 2.97
N ALA A 224 -16.90 -0.18 4.20
CA ALA A 224 -18.01 -1.06 4.55
C ALA A 224 -19.37 -0.41 4.30
N GLU A 225 -19.53 0.84 4.72
CA GLU A 225 -20.76 1.64 4.48
C GLU A 225 -21.06 1.83 3.00
N ARG A 226 -20.02 2.01 2.17
CA ARG A 226 -20.17 2.28 0.73
C ARG A 226 -20.48 1.05 -0.10
N PHE A 227 -20.03 -0.13 0.30
CA PHE A 227 -20.07 -1.37 -0.50
C PHE A 227 -20.74 -2.52 0.25
N THR A 228 -21.80 -2.22 0.98
CA THR A 228 -22.54 -3.19 1.82
C THR A 228 -23.06 -4.39 1.04
N GLU A 229 -23.39 -4.23 -0.25
CA GLU A 229 -23.88 -5.29 -1.12
C GLU A 229 -22.84 -6.37 -1.46
N LEU A 230 -21.54 -6.07 -1.25
CA LEU A 230 -20.43 -7.00 -1.48
C LEU A 230 -19.89 -7.65 -0.19
N LEU A 231 -20.52 -7.36 0.94
CA LEU A 231 -20.05 -7.74 2.26
C LEU A 231 -21.07 -8.60 3.01
N PRO A 232 -20.63 -9.43 3.96
CA PRO A 232 -21.54 -10.07 4.91
C PRO A 232 -22.38 -9.04 5.69
N PRO A 233 -23.59 -9.41 6.13
CA PRO A 233 -24.37 -8.56 7.04
C PRO A 233 -23.56 -8.17 8.28
N ASP A 234 -23.83 -6.98 8.80
CA ASP A 234 -23.22 -6.45 10.04
C ASP A 234 -21.70 -6.21 9.96
N THR A 235 -21.09 -6.18 8.76
CA THR A 235 -19.70 -5.78 8.57
C THR A 235 -19.53 -4.29 8.89
N GLU A 236 -18.66 -3.97 9.85
CA GLU A 236 -18.36 -2.58 10.23
C GLU A 236 -17.11 -2.03 9.52
N PHE A 237 -16.16 -2.90 9.17
CA PHE A 237 -14.88 -2.51 8.56
C PHE A 237 -14.54 -3.38 7.36
N ALA A 238 -14.16 -2.76 6.25
CA ALA A 238 -13.80 -3.48 5.04
C ALA A 238 -12.66 -2.81 4.29
N GLU A 239 -12.04 -3.60 3.41
CA GLU A 239 -11.14 -3.15 2.36
C GLU A 239 -11.68 -3.62 1.01
N ALA A 240 -11.52 -2.78 -0.03
CA ALA A 240 -12.10 -3.02 -1.34
C ALA A 240 -11.05 -2.97 -2.44
N PHE A 241 -11.21 -3.85 -3.44
CA PHE A 241 -10.23 -4.06 -4.50
C PHE A 241 -10.88 -4.14 -5.87
N GLN A 242 -10.20 -3.57 -6.86
CA GLN A 242 -10.59 -3.59 -8.27
C GLN A 242 -9.51 -4.33 -9.07
N ILE A 243 -9.91 -5.33 -9.85
CA ILE A 243 -8.99 -6.08 -10.73
C ILE A 243 -8.46 -5.13 -11.82
N CYS A 244 -7.15 -5.15 -12.04
CA CYS A 244 -6.53 -4.53 -13.20
C CYS A 244 -6.61 -5.51 -14.38
N GLU A 245 -6.86 -5.01 -15.58
CA GLU A 245 -6.96 -5.83 -16.79
C GLU A 245 -5.60 -6.30 -17.35
N TYR A 246 -4.48 -5.90 -16.71
CA TYR A 246 -3.14 -6.32 -17.11
C TYR A 246 -2.69 -7.52 -16.26
N GLY A 247 -1.97 -8.46 -16.86
CA GLY A 247 -1.56 -9.70 -16.19
C GLY A 247 -2.62 -10.80 -16.20
N THR A 248 -2.68 -11.60 -15.14
CA THR A 248 -3.72 -12.63 -14.99
C THR A 248 -5.02 -11.99 -14.50
N VAL A 249 -6.11 -12.18 -15.24
CA VAL A 249 -7.44 -11.64 -14.92
C VAL A 249 -8.35 -12.79 -14.46
N PRO A 250 -8.58 -12.96 -13.15
CA PRO A 250 -9.53 -13.94 -12.61
C PRO A 250 -10.97 -13.45 -12.80
N SER A 251 -11.94 -14.34 -12.64
CA SER A 251 -13.31 -13.92 -12.37
C SER A 251 -13.41 -13.21 -11.02
N LYS A 252 -14.47 -12.44 -10.80
CA LYS A 252 -14.69 -11.73 -9.52
C LYS A 252 -14.79 -12.70 -8.35
N ASP A 253 -15.44 -13.86 -8.55
CA ASP A 253 -15.58 -14.88 -7.52
C ASP A 253 -14.23 -15.51 -7.18
N GLU A 254 -13.42 -15.89 -8.18
CA GLU A 254 -12.06 -16.41 -7.96
C GLU A 254 -11.17 -15.39 -7.25
N PHE A 255 -11.30 -14.10 -7.59
CA PHE A 255 -10.54 -13.04 -6.93
C PHE A 255 -10.98 -12.83 -5.47
N ALA A 256 -12.28 -12.80 -5.24
CA ALA A 256 -12.83 -12.71 -3.88
C ALA A 256 -12.42 -13.91 -3.02
N ASP A 257 -12.47 -15.12 -3.58
CA ASP A 257 -12.01 -16.33 -2.91
C ASP A 257 -10.51 -16.30 -2.62
N PHE A 258 -9.69 -15.78 -3.56
CA PHE A 258 -8.26 -15.60 -3.33
C PHE A 258 -7.98 -14.70 -2.12
N LEU A 259 -8.69 -13.58 -2.00
CA LEU A 259 -8.50 -12.63 -0.90
C LEU A 259 -9.03 -13.17 0.44
N ARG A 260 -9.92 -14.16 0.40
CA ARG A 260 -10.53 -14.80 1.58
C ARG A 260 -9.92 -16.16 1.92
N SER A 261 -9.07 -16.72 1.04
CA SER A 261 -8.50 -18.09 1.18
C SER A 261 -7.24 -18.15 2.13
#